data_ecea16f6d8fd6ec39510ce672bb32794
#
_entry.id   ecea16f6d8fd6ec39510ce672bb32794
#
_cell.length_a   1.000
_cell.length_b   1.000
_cell.length_c   1.000
_cell.angle_alpha   90.00
_cell.angle_beta   90.00
_cell.angle_gamma   90.00
#
_symmetry.space_group_name_H-M   'P 1'
#
loop_
_entity.id
_entity.type
_entity.pdbx_description
1 polymer ?
#
loop_
_entity_poly.entity_id
_entity_poly.type
_entity_poly.pdbx_seq_one_letter_code
_entity_poly.pdbx_strand_id
1 'polypeptide(L)' 'MSSFSNPHHMYLFALKNGKRKLAYGQSPEDALEILSIRLTPDEMAEVIPTEYIRVNQRELQKHVSELG' A
#
# COMPACT_ATOMS: atom_id res chain seq x y z
N MET A 1 -3.27 -26.20 1.73
CA MET A 1 -3.58 -25.98 0.98
C MET A 1 -3.19 -24.86 0.34
N SER A 2 -3.13 -24.90 -0.46
CA SER A 2 -2.54 -24.01 -1.19
C SER A 2 -3.20 -22.80 -1.46
N SER A 3 -4.35 -22.68 -1.10
CA SER A 3 -5.04 -21.47 -1.33
C SER A 3 -4.39 -20.33 -0.62
N PHE A 4 -3.57 -20.64 0.35
CA PHE A 4 -2.94 -19.59 1.04
C PHE A 4 -1.70 -19.12 0.34
N SER A 5 -1.35 -19.75 -0.71
CA SER A 5 -0.19 -19.34 -1.45
C SER A 5 -0.49 -18.16 -2.34
N ASN A 6 -1.66 -17.63 -2.27
CA ASN A 6 -1.99 -16.49 -3.04
C ASN A 6 -1.08 -15.35 -2.64
N PRO A 7 -0.19 -14.91 -3.48
CA PRO A 7 0.81 -13.94 -3.07
C PRO A 7 0.23 -12.57 -3.11
N HIS A 8 -0.16 -12.08 -1.97
CA HIS A 8 -0.45 -10.68 -1.86
C HIS A 8 0.83 -9.99 -1.44
N HIS A 9 1.20 -8.99 -2.20
CA HIS A 9 2.35 -8.18 -1.88
C HIS A 9 1.91 -6.97 -1.08
N MET A 10 2.84 -6.42 -0.30
CA MET A 10 2.57 -5.20 0.43
C MET A 10 3.24 -4.05 -0.30
N TYR A 11 2.52 -2.96 -0.45
CA TYR A 11 3.01 -1.77 -1.12
C TYR A 11 2.83 -0.57 -0.20
N LEU A 12 3.82 0.32 -0.22
CA LEU A 12 3.71 1.59 0.50
C LEU A 12 3.63 2.67 -0.55
N PHE A 13 2.47 3.29 -0.64
CA PHE A 13 2.25 4.40 -1.56
C PHE A 13 2.56 5.71 -0.86
N ALA A 14 3.33 6.56 -1.52
CA ALA A 14 3.64 7.87 -0.97
C ALA A 14 2.41 8.76 -0.94
N LEU A 15 2.33 9.57 0.07
CA LEU A 15 1.28 10.58 0.19
C LEU A 15 1.91 11.96 0.00
N LYS A 16 1.08 12.90 -0.43
CA LYS A 16 1.55 14.27 -0.65
C LYS A 16 2.05 14.94 0.63
N ASN A 17 1.60 14.45 1.78
CA ASN A 17 2.03 15.01 3.05
C ASN A 17 3.35 14.42 3.57
N GLY A 18 4.02 13.60 2.76
CA GLY A 18 5.28 12.98 3.16
C GLY A 18 5.16 11.66 3.88
N LYS A 19 3.96 11.23 4.15
CA LYS A 19 3.73 9.94 4.79
C LYS A 19 3.48 8.87 3.75
N ARG A 20 3.23 7.66 4.19
CA ARG A 20 2.98 6.53 3.30
C ARG A 20 1.76 5.77 3.77
N LYS A 21 1.11 5.11 2.81
CA LYS A 21 -0.08 4.32 3.11
C LYS A 21 0.19 2.88 2.70
N LEU A 22 -0.11 1.96 3.59
CA LEU A 22 0.09 0.53 3.32
C LEU A 22 -1.09 -0.01 2.55
N ALA A 23 -0.79 -0.74 1.49
CA ALA A 23 -1.81 -1.39 0.67
C ALA A 23 -1.36 -2.81 0.34
N TYR A 24 -2.33 -3.68 0.11
CA TYR A 24 -2.07 -5.07 -0.23
C TYR A 24 -2.70 -5.38 -1.58
N GLY A 25 -2.03 -6.16 -2.38
CA GLY A 25 -2.59 -6.61 -3.65
C GLY A 25 -1.61 -7.46 -4.40
N GLN A 26 -2.05 -8.02 -5.52
CA GLN A 26 -1.20 -8.84 -6.37
C GLN A 26 -0.30 -7.99 -7.25
N SER A 27 -0.68 -6.76 -7.45
CA SER A 27 0.08 -5.80 -8.25
C SER A 27 -0.13 -4.42 -7.65
N PRO A 28 0.69 -3.43 -8.03
CA PRO A 28 0.47 -2.08 -7.53
C PRO A 28 -0.91 -1.53 -7.87
N GLU A 29 -1.40 -1.84 -9.06
CA GLU A 29 -2.72 -1.39 -9.48
C GLU A 29 -3.81 -2.04 -8.66
N ASP A 30 -3.66 -3.34 -8.39
CA ASP A 30 -4.62 -4.06 -7.57
C ASP A 30 -4.63 -3.50 -6.15
N ALA A 31 -3.45 -3.26 -5.60
CA ALA A 31 -3.32 -2.70 -4.26
C ALA A 31 -3.97 -1.32 -4.20
N LEU A 32 -3.77 -0.51 -5.23
CA LEU A 32 -4.33 0.82 -5.27
C LEU A 32 -5.86 0.77 -5.35
N GLU A 33 -6.39 -0.17 -6.12
CA GLU A 33 -7.83 -0.33 -6.22
C GLU A 33 -8.44 -0.74 -4.88
N ILE A 34 -7.82 -1.68 -4.20
CA ILE A 34 -8.28 -2.10 -2.88
C ILE A 34 -8.21 -0.93 -1.91
N LEU A 35 -7.13 -0.15 -1.99
CA LEU A 35 -6.96 1.00 -1.13
C LEU A 35 -8.07 2.02 -1.36
N SER A 36 -8.49 2.19 -2.61
CA SER A 36 -9.55 3.16 -2.93
C SER A 36 -10.89 2.78 -2.32
N ILE A 37 -11.10 1.50 -2.05
CA ILE A 37 -12.31 1.04 -1.39
C ILE A 37 -12.29 1.38 0.10
N ARG A 38 -11.08 1.40 0.68
CA ARG A 38 -10.92 1.59 2.11
C ARG A 38 -10.80 3.06 2.49
N LEU A 39 -10.30 3.89 1.60
CA LEU A 39 -10.08 5.29 1.89
C LEU A 39 -11.22 6.16 1.35
N THR A 40 -11.39 7.30 1.97
CA THR A 40 -12.33 8.28 1.44
C THR A 40 -11.74 8.91 0.18
N PRO A 41 -12.57 9.54 -0.67
CA PRO A 41 -12.04 10.23 -1.85
C PRO A 41 -10.98 11.28 -1.50
N ASP A 42 -11.15 11.97 -0.38
CA ASP A 42 -10.18 12.98 0.04
C ASP A 42 -8.85 12.35 0.38
N GLU A 43 -8.88 11.20 1.05
CA GLU A 43 -7.66 10.49 1.38
C GLU A 43 -6.98 9.94 0.12
N MET A 44 -7.78 9.42 -0.81
CA MET A 44 -7.23 8.93 -2.06
C MET A 44 -6.58 10.05 -2.87
N ALA A 45 -7.09 11.26 -2.77
CA ALA A 45 -6.50 12.39 -3.48
C ALA A 45 -5.08 12.70 -3.01
N GLU A 46 -4.74 12.27 -1.78
CA GLU A 46 -3.39 12.46 -1.26
C GLU A 46 -2.41 11.38 -1.72
N VAL A 47 -2.92 10.28 -2.23
CA VAL A 47 -2.07 9.15 -2.64
C VAL A 47 -1.42 9.46 -3.98
N ILE A 48 -0.12 9.23 -4.08
CA ILE A 48 0.62 9.38 -5.33
C ILE A 48 0.79 7.99 -5.93
N PRO A 49 -0.05 7.62 -6.90
CA PRO A 49 -0.08 6.23 -7.37
C PRO A 49 1.17 5.79 -8.11
N THR A 50 1.97 6.74 -8.57
CA THR A 50 3.21 6.41 -9.28
C THR A 50 4.40 6.30 -8.34
N GLU A 51 4.25 6.66 -7.09
CA GLU A 51 5.37 6.61 -6.12
C GLU A 51 5.06 5.59 -5.05
N TYR A 52 5.52 4.37 -5.26
CA TYR A 52 5.31 3.31 -4.32
C TYR A 52 6.53 2.43 -4.26
N ILE A 53 6.64 1.66 -3.17
CA ILE A 53 7.66 0.63 -3.05
C ILE A 53 6.98 -0.65 -2.60
N ARG A 54 7.50 -1.77 -3.06
CA ARG A 54 7.04 -3.07 -2.59
C ARG A 54 7.89 -3.47 -1.41
N VAL A 55 7.27 -3.86 -0.32
CA VAL A 55 7.98 -4.23 0.89
C VAL A 55 7.57 -5.62 1.32
N ASN A 56 8.44 -6.30 2.05
CA ASN A 56 8.07 -7.54 2.70
C ASN A 56 7.78 -7.23 4.16
N GLN A 57 7.30 -8.25 4.87
CA GLN A 57 6.90 -8.05 6.25
C GLN A 57 8.04 -7.57 7.13
N ARG A 58 9.25 -8.00 6.83
CA ARG A 58 10.41 -7.60 7.60
C ARG A 58 10.76 -6.13 7.36
N GLU A 59 10.63 -5.70 6.10
CA GLU A 59 10.93 -4.32 5.75
C GLU A 59 9.86 -3.37 6.25
N LEU A 60 8.64 -3.86 6.37
CA LEU A 60 7.53 -3.01 6.83
C LEU A 60 7.83 -2.40 8.18
N GLN A 61 8.50 -3.13 9.06
CA GLN A 61 8.79 -2.62 10.39
C GLN A 61 9.69 -1.37 10.33
N LYS A 62 10.49 -1.26 9.30
CA LYS A 62 11.35 -0.09 9.15
C LYS A 62 10.58 1.14 8.74
N HIS A 63 9.40 0.95 8.19
CA HIS A 63 8.60 2.06 7.67
C HIS A 63 7.37 2.37 8.53
N VAL A 64 7.22 1.71 9.66
CA VAL A 64 6.03 1.87 10.49
C VAL A 64 5.82 3.33 10.89
N SER A 65 6.90 4.04 11.18
CA SER A 65 6.80 5.43 11.62
C SER A 65 6.36 6.35 10.48
N GLU A 66 6.44 5.89 9.23
CA GLU A 66 6.05 6.70 8.09
C GLU A 66 4.59 6.52 7.71
N LEU A 67 3.92 5.55 8.30
CA LEU A 67 2.54 5.26 7.94
C LEU A 67 1.62 6.36 8.45
N GLY A 68 0.74 6.77 7.56
CA GLY A 68 -0.21 7.82 7.88
C GLY A 68 -1.60 7.30 8.18
#